data_a8dc9042a30394bfbcd0613fa99413d4
#
_entry.id   a8dc9042a30394bfbcd0613fa99413d4
#
_cell.length_a   1.000
_cell.length_b   1.000
_cell.length_c   1.000
_cell.angle_alpha   90.00
_cell.angle_beta   90.00
_cell.angle_gamma   90.00
#
_symmetry.space_group_name_H-M   'P 1'
#
loop_
_entity.id
_entity.type
_entity.pdbx_description
1 polymer ?
#
loop_
_entity_poly.entity_id
_entity_poly.type
_entity_poly.pdbx_seq_one_letter_code
_entity_poly.pdbx_strand_id
1 'polypeptide(L)'
;MNHKTYQPKMPDLMEAVFDAAYLIFDLIAGILFFTMAQGRSLFILYGILTLTLCGGDAFHLVPRIIRAVRGSSDRIKKQLGIGLQVSSITMTVFYIILLYVWKATFPQLQAPVAVEVLIWLSAILRILICLLPQNNWCTDEGNPTLSILRNAVFALTGLGVIILYAISGNTGDYHMTRMVAAILISFGCYLPVTLFSKTKPKVGLLMIP
;
A
#
# COMPACT_ATOMS: atom_id res chain seq x y z
N MET A 1 -12.66 15.93 -37.74
CA MET A 1 -12.55 14.88 -36.69
C MET A 1 -13.26 15.38 -35.45
N ASN A 2 -14.45 14.84 -35.13
CA ASN A 2 -15.19 15.20 -33.90
C ASN A 2 -14.44 14.60 -32.70
N HIS A 3 -13.65 15.39 -31.99
CA HIS A 3 -13.16 15.05 -30.67
C HIS A 3 -14.37 14.96 -29.72
N LYS A 4 -14.95 13.78 -29.55
CA LYS A 4 -15.89 13.56 -28.42
C LYS A 4 -15.12 13.85 -27.13
N THR A 5 -15.41 14.97 -26.53
CA THR A 5 -14.87 15.33 -25.22
C THR A 5 -15.29 14.24 -24.22
N TYR A 6 -14.32 13.62 -23.54
CA TYR A 6 -14.62 12.62 -22.51
C TYR A 6 -15.51 13.27 -21.44
N GLN A 7 -16.62 12.64 -21.14
CA GLN A 7 -17.50 13.04 -20.04
C GLN A 7 -17.34 12.05 -18.90
N PRO A 8 -16.77 12.46 -17.76
CA PRO A 8 -16.60 11.59 -16.61
C PRO A 8 -17.97 11.17 -16.05
N LYS A 9 -18.10 9.91 -15.67
CA LYS A 9 -19.28 9.38 -15.00
C LYS A 9 -19.21 9.67 -13.51
N MET A 10 -20.35 9.66 -12.82
CA MET A 10 -20.40 9.88 -11.36
C MET A 10 -19.45 8.96 -10.56
N PRO A 11 -19.33 7.65 -10.84
CA PRO A 11 -18.35 6.80 -10.15
C PRO A 11 -16.90 7.26 -10.33
N ASP A 12 -16.53 7.71 -11.55
CA ASP A 12 -15.18 8.19 -11.84
C ASP A 12 -14.85 9.45 -11.03
N LEU A 13 -15.83 10.35 -10.89
CA LEU A 13 -15.68 11.58 -10.09
C LEU A 13 -15.57 11.27 -8.59
N MET A 14 -16.39 10.35 -8.08
CA MET A 14 -16.32 9.92 -6.69
C MET A 14 -14.97 9.27 -6.37
N GLU A 15 -14.45 8.40 -7.25
CA GLU A 15 -13.12 7.83 -7.18
C GLU A 15 -12.05 8.91 -7.11
N ALA A 16 -12.10 9.90 -8.01
CA ALA A 16 -11.12 10.98 -8.05
C ALA A 16 -11.15 11.86 -6.79
N VAL A 17 -12.34 12.16 -6.26
CA VAL A 17 -12.50 12.93 -5.01
C VAL A 17 -11.95 12.16 -3.82
N PHE A 18 -12.25 10.87 -3.72
CA PHE A 18 -11.74 10.01 -2.65
C PHE A 18 -10.22 9.91 -2.68
N ASP A 19 -9.64 9.63 -3.85
CA ASP A 19 -8.18 9.52 -4.02
C ASP A 19 -7.46 10.84 -3.67
N ALA A 20 -8.04 11.98 -4.09
CA ALA A 20 -7.48 13.29 -3.76
C ALA A 20 -7.59 13.61 -2.27
N ALA A 21 -8.73 13.34 -1.63
CA ALA A 21 -8.92 13.54 -0.20
C ALA A 21 -7.98 12.67 0.63
N TYR A 22 -7.79 11.41 0.23
CA TYR A 22 -6.84 10.48 0.85
C TYR A 22 -5.41 11.02 0.81
N LEU A 23 -4.91 11.42 -0.36
CA LEU A 23 -3.54 11.95 -0.50
C LEU A 23 -3.34 13.24 0.30
N ILE A 24 -4.34 14.13 0.32
CA ILE A 24 -4.28 15.37 1.11
C ILE A 24 -4.25 15.04 2.61
N PHE A 25 -5.08 14.11 3.05
CA PHE A 25 -5.11 13.67 4.45
C PHE A 25 -3.76 13.09 4.87
N ASP A 26 -3.19 12.18 4.09
CA ASP A 26 -1.91 11.55 4.41
C ASP A 26 -0.76 12.56 4.43
N LEU A 27 -0.76 13.51 3.48
CA LEU A 27 0.25 14.57 3.45
C LEU A 27 0.17 15.44 4.70
N ILE A 28 -1.03 15.90 5.06
CA ILE A 28 -1.25 16.72 6.26
C ILE A 28 -0.87 15.93 7.52
N ALA A 29 -1.32 14.69 7.65
CA ALA A 29 -1.03 13.85 8.80
C ALA A 29 0.47 13.60 8.95
N GLY A 30 1.18 13.30 7.85
CA GLY A 30 2.63 13.11 7.85
C GLY A 30 3.39 14.36 8.32
N ILE A 31 3.01 15.55 7.83
CA ILE A 31 3.59 16.83 8.26
C ILE A 31 3.31 17.08 9.75
N LEU A 32 2.08 16.84 10.20
CA LEU A 32 1.70 17.02 11.60
C LEU A 32 2.51 16.12 12.53
N PHE A 33 2.77 14.87 12.16
CA PHE A 33 3.64 13.99 12.94
C PHE A 33 5.04 14.56 13.12
N PHE A 34 5.63 15.17 12.10
CA PHE A 34 6.93 15.81 12.21
C PHE A 34 6.90 17.08 13.08
N THR A 35 5.90 17.94 12.88
CA THR A 35 5.78 19.20 13.68
C THR A 35 5.53 18.91 15.15
N MET A 36 4.81 17.82 15.47
CA MET A 36 4.51 17.41 16.84
C MET A 36 5.58 16.49 17.45
N ALA A 37 6.63 16.14 16.70
CA ALA A 37 7.61 15.16 17.14
C ALA A 37 8.39 15.62 18.38
N GLN A 38 8.79 16.89 18.45
CA GLN A 38 9.56 17.45 19.58
C GLN A 38 10.71 16.51 20.05
N GLY A 39 11.42 15.91 19.09
CA GLY A 39 12.49 14.95 19.35
C GLY A 39 12.06 13.52 19.70
N ARG A 40 10.77 13.21 19.75
CA ARG A 40 10.27 11.85 20.00
C ARG A 40 10.40 11.01 18.75
N SER A 41 11.26 9.99 18.79
CA SER A 41 11.56 9.10 17.65
C SER A 41 10.33 8.42 17.07
N LEU A 42 9.37 8.05 17.91
CA LEU A 42 8.14 7.38 17.46
C LEU A 42 7.29 8.28 16.55
N PHE A 43 7.16 9.58 16.87
CA PHE A 43 6.45 10.54 16.00
C PHE A 43 7.16 10.75 14.66
N ILE A 44 8.51 10.77 14.69
CA ILE A 44 9.32 10.86 13.47
C ILE A 44 9.07 9.62 12.60
N LEU A 45 9.05 8.43 13.19
CA LEU A 45 8.77 7.18 12.46
C LEU A 45 7.35 7.18 11.87
N TYR A 46 6.34 7.65 12.61
CA TYR A 46 4.98 7.80 12.06
C TYR A 46 4.94 8.81 10.91
N GLY A 47 5.67 9.92 11.01
CA GLY A 47 5.80 10.89 9.92
C GLY A 47 6.42 10.26 8.67
N ILE A 48 7.54 9.54 8.82
CA ILE A 48 8.20 8.82 7.73
C ILE A 48 7.25 7.77 7.13
N LEU A 49 6.57 6.99 7.96
CA LEU A 49 5.61 5.97 7.56
C LEU A 49 4.52 6.56 6.67
N THR A 50 3.86 7.62 7.16
CA THR A 50 2.73 8.26 6.47
C THR A 50 3.16 8.94 5.17
N LEU A 51 4.32 9.65 5.17
CA LEU A 51 4.83 10.27 3.94
C LEU A 51 5.35 9.26 2.93
N THR A 52 5.86 8.10 3.36
CA THR A 52 6.24 7.00 2.46
C THR A 52 4.99 6.45 1.78
N LEU A 53 3.89 6.28 2.52
CA LEU A 53 2.60 5.84 1.98
C LEU A 53 2.06 6.87 1.00
N CYS A 54 1.92 8.13 1.42
CA CYS A 54 1.45 9.22 0.59
C CYS A 54 2.26 9.36 -0.71
N GLY A 55 3.59 9.39 -0.61
CA GLY A 55 4.48 9.52 -1.77
C GLY A 55 4.36 8.33 -2.73
N GLY A 56 4.35 7.10 -2.20
CA GLY A 56 4.20 5.89 -3.01
C GLY A 56 2.87 5.82 -3.74
N ASP A 57 1.79 6.13 -3.03
CA ASP A 57 0.45 6.08 -3.59
C ASP A 57 0.18 7.23 -4.55
N ALA A 58 0.79 8.40 -4.35
CA ALA A 58 0.67 9.52 -5.29
C ALA A 58 1.10 9.15 -6.72
N PHE A 59 2.14 8.33 -6.88
CA PHE A 59 2.57 7.86 -8.21
C PHE A 59 1.50 7.05 -8.93
N HIS A 60 0.62 6.39 -8.21
CA HIS A 60 -0.47 5.61 -8.76
C HIS A 60 -1.80 6.40 -8.79
N LEU A 61 -2.15 7.07 -7.71
CA LEU A 61 -3.43 7.74 -7.57
C LEU A 61 -3.54 9.01 -8.41
N VAL A 62 -2.46 9.81 -8.56
CA VAL A 62 -2.50 11.02 -9.41
C VAL A 62 -2.83 10.68 -10.87
N PRO A 63 -2.16 9.70 -11.54
CA PRO A 63 -2.58 9.28 -12.88
C PRO A 63 -4.01 8.69 -12.91
N ARG A 64 -4.47 8.05 -11.83
CA ARG A 64 -5.83 7.53 -11.72
C ARG A 64 -6.87 8.65 -11.67
N ILE A 65 -6.63 9.70 -10.87
CA ILE A 65 -7.44 10.91 -10.85
C ILE A 65 -7.50 11.56 -12.24
N ILE A 66 -6.34 11.71 -12.90
CA ILE A 66 -6.28 12.30 -14.26
C ILE A 66 -7.07 11.44 -15.24
N ARG A 67 -6.99 10.12 -15.16
CA ARG A 67 -7.79 9.20 -15.98
C ARG A 67 -9.28 9.37 -15.75
N ALA A 68 -9.70 9.48 -14.50
CA ALA A 68 -11.09 9.64 -14.11
C ALA A 68 -11.70 10.93 -14.68
N VAL A 69 -10.92 12.02 -14.70
CA VAL A 69 -11.39 13.34 -15.17
C VAL A 69 -11.23 13.54 -16.67
N ARG A 70 -10.13 13.07 -17.27
CA ARG A 70 -9.77 13.35 -18.68
C ARG A 70 -9.92 12.16 -19.62
N GLY A 71 -10.23 10.98 -19.08
CA GLY A 71 -10.27 9.74 -19.87
C GLY A 71 -8.91 9.08 -19.96
N SER A 72 -8.88 7.91 -20.62
CA SER A 72 -7.66 7.10 -20.78
C SER A 72 -6.85 7.54 -22.00
N SER A 73 -5.53 7.55 -21.87
CA SER A 73 -4.58 7.71 -22.97
C SER A 73 -3.38 6.77 -22.76
N ASP A 74 -2.59 6.51 -23.82
CA ASP A 74 -1.42 5.63 -23.70
C ASP A 74 -0.37 6.17 -22.71
N ARG A 75 -0.26 7.49 -22.61
CA ARG A 75 0.59 8.14 -21.61
C ARG A 75 0.11 7.86 -20.19
N ILE A 76 -1.20 7.98 -19.94
CA ILE A 76 -1.80 7.71 -18.62
C ILE A 76 -1.66 6.24 -18.25
N LYS A 77 -1.86 5.31 -19.20
CA LYS A 77 -1.63 3.87 -18.99
C LYS A 77 -0.21 3.58 -18.53
N LYS A 78 0.80 4.15 -19.21
CA LYS A 78 2.21 4.01 -18.80
C LYS A 78 2.46 4.57 -17.40
N GLN A 79 1.91 5.75 -17.09
CA GLN A 79 2.04 6.37 -15.76
C GLN A 79 1.39 5.53 -14.67
N LEU A 80 0.23 4.93 -14.93
CA LEU A 80 -0.43 3.99 -14.02
C LEU A 80 0.43 2.74 -13.78
N GLY A 81 1.03 2.18 -14.82
CA GLY A 81 1.93 1.03 -14.70
C GLY A 81 3.16 1.33 -13.84
N ILE A 82 3.84 2.44 -14.11
CA ILE A 82 4.97 2.89 -13.28
C ILE A 82 4.51 3.18 -11.85
N GLY A 83 3.36 3.83 -11.70
CA GLY A 83 2.78 4.12 -10.39
C GLY A 83 2.53 2.85 -9.57
N LEU A 84 1.98 1.79 -10.18
CA LEU A 84 1.78 0.49 -9.54
C LEU A 84 3.09 -0.16 -9.10
N GLN A 85 4.16 -0.03 -9.91
CA GLN A 85 5.48 -0.53 -9.54
C GLN A 85 6.04 0.23 -8.34
N VAL A 86 6.02 1.56 -8.37
CA VAL A 86 6.50 2.42 -7.27
C VAL A 86 5.69 2.13 -6.01
N SER A 87 4.36 2.15 -6.08
CA SER A 87 3.48 1.86 -4.94
C SER A 87 3.73 0.45 -4.37
N SER A 88 3.99 -0.56 -5.20
CA SER A 88 4.33 -1.91 -4.73
C SER A 88 5.64 -1.96 -3.93
N ILE A 89 6.64 -1.16 -4.33
CA ILE A 89 7.93 -1.07 -3.62
C ILE A 89 7.77 -0.26 -2.33
N THR A 90 7.14 0.91 -2.40
CA THR A 90 6.95 1.79 -1.22
C THR A 90 6.09 1.13 -0.16
N MET A 91 5.08 0.34 -0.56
CA MET A 91 4.29 -0.47 0.37
C MET A 91 5.16 -1.52 1.10
N THR A 92 6.16 -2.08 0.43
CA THR A 92 7.12 -2.98 1.09
C THR A 92 7.98 -2.22 2.10
N VAL A 93 8.46 -1.03 1.73
CA VAL A 93 9.22 -0.14 2.64
C VAL A 93 8.36 0.27 3.83
N PHE A 94 7.07 0.56 3.63
CA PHE A 94 6.11 0.85 4.69
C PHE A 94 6.08 -0.26 5.75
N TYR A 95 6.05 -1.54 5.35
CA TYR A 95 6.07 -2.66 6.30
C TYR A 95 7.41 -2.81 7.01
N ILE A 96 8.52 -2.45 6.38
CA ILE A 96 9.82 -2.37 7.06
C ILE A 96 9.80 -1.26 8.11
N ILE A 97 9.24 -0.10 7.80
CA ILE A 97 9.11 1.00 8.77
C ILE A 97 8.21 0.57 9.93
N LEU A 98 7.13 -0.18 9.69
CA LEU A 98 6.28 -0.73 10.76
C LEU A 98 7.05 -1.64 11.73
N LEU A 99 8.04 -2.40 11.27
CA LEU A 99 8.93 -3.14 12.17
C LEU A 99 9.68 -2.18 13.11
N TYR A 100 10.19 -1.06 12.61
CA TYR A 100 10.88 -0.07 13.45
C TYR A 100 9.93 0.70 14.36
N VAL A 101 8.71 1.00 13.91
CA VAL A 101 7.64 1.55 14.75
C VAL A 101 7.36 0.59 15.91
N TRP A 102 7.25 -0.71 15.63
CA TRP A 102 7.06 -1.73 16.66
C TRP A 102 8.21 -1.74 17.68
N LYS A 103 9.47 -1.73 17.23
CA LYS A 103 10.65 -1.69 18.10
C LYS A 103 10.70 -0.42 18.96
N ALA A 104 10.30 0.71 18.42
CA ALA A 104 10.24 1.98 19.15
C ALA A 104 9.08 2.05 20.14
N THR A 105 7.98 1.35 19.85
CA THR A 105 6.80 1.28 20.75
C THR A 105 7.03 0.32 21.91
N PHE A 106 7.74 -0.78 21.69
CA PHE A 106 7.97 -1.83 22.67
C PHE A 106 9.47 -2.09 22.88
N PRO A 107 10.24 -1.11 23.40
CA PRO A 107 11.69 -1.26 23.55
C PRO A 107 12.10 -2.37 24.52
N GLN A 108 11.19 -2.78 25.42
CA GLN A 108 11.39 -3.89 26.35
C GLN A 108 11.18 -5.27 25.74
N LEU A 109 10.55 -5.35 24.56
CA LEU A 109 10.32 -6.61 23.86
C LEU A 109 11.40 -6.80 22.81
N GLN A 110 11.88 -8.04 22.71
CA GLN A 110 12.81 -8.43 21.63
C GLN A 110 12.02 -9.15 20.54
N ALA A 111 12.15 -8.69 19.31
CA ALA A 111 11.57 -9.37 18.17
C ALA A 111 12.28 -10.73 18.00
N PRO A 112 11.54 -11.85 17.79
CA PRO A 112 12.16 -13.12 17.47
C PRO A 112 12.97 -13.00 16.19
N VAL A 113 14.23 -13.43 16.21
CA VAL A 113 15.15 -13.34 15.06
C VAL A 113 14.54 -13.94 13.79
N ALA A 114 13.87 -15.09 13.92
CA ALA A 114 13.22 -15.75 12.79
C ALA A 114 12.15 -14.86 12.12
N VAL A 115 11.40 -14.07 12.90
CA VAL A 115 10.37 -13.16 12.38
C VAL A 115 11.02 -11.96 11.69
N GLU A 116 12.09 -11.40 12.26
CA GLU A 116 12.82 -10.31 11.61
C GLU A 116 13.44 -10.77 10.28
N VAL A 117 14.06 -11.93 10.26
CA VAL A 117 14.63 -12.54 9.05
C VAL A 117 13.52 -12.77 8.00
N LEU A 118 12.38 -13.29 8.42
CA LEU A 118 11.22 -13.45 7.52
C LEU A 118 10.80 -12.14 6.88
N ILE A 119 10.64 -11.07 7.67
CA ILE A 119 10.25 -9.75 7.17
C ILE A 119 11.27 -9.21 6.18
N TRP A 120 12.55 -9.21 6.54
CA TRP A 120 13.60 -8.68 5.68
C TRP A 120 13.77 -9.49 4.40
N LEU A 121 13.83 -10.81 4.49
CA LEU A 121 14.02 -11.68 3.34
C LEU A 121 12.87 -11.57 2.37
N SER A 122 11.63 -11.62 2.87
CA SER A 122 10.44 -11.47 2.03
C SER A 122 10.34 -10.06 1.42
N ALA A 123 10.70 -9.01 2.16
CA ALA A 123 10.70 -7.65 1.65
C ALA A 123 11.73 -7.46 0.51
N ILE A 124 12.96 -7.93 0.70
CA ILE A 124 14.00 -7.87 -0.33
C ILE A 124 13.57 -8.66 -1.57
N LEU A 125 13.10 -9.91 -1.38
CA LEU A 125 12.64 -10.75 -2.47
C LEU A 125 11.50 -10.09 -3.25
N ARG A 126 10.53 -9.48 -2.56
CA ARG A 126 9.44 -8.75 -3.21
C ARG A 126 9.94 -7.57 -4.05
N ILE A 127 10.84 -6.76 -3.50
CA ILE A 127 11.42 -5.62 -4.23
C ILE A 127 12.13 -6.12 -5.50
N LEU A 128 12.93 -7.19 -5.39
CA LEU A 128 13.61 -7.79 -6.53
C LEU A 128 12.61 -8.26 -7.60
N ILE A 129 11.53 -8.96 -7.18
CA ILE A 129 10.48 -9.39 -8.11
C ILE A 129 9.81 -8.18 -8.77
N CYS A 130 9.51 -7.10 -8.04
CA CYS A 130 8.90 -5.89 -8.59
C CYS A 130 9.79 -5.19 -9.61
N LEU A 131 11.11 -5.30 -9.50
CA LEU A 131 12.08 -4.70 -10.42
C LEU A 131 12.29 -5.53 -11.70
N LEU A 132 11.81 -6.77 -11.76
CA LEU A 132 11.92 -7.59 -12.95
C LEU A 132 11.18 -6.96 -14.14
N PRO A 133 11.82 -6.79 -15.30
CA PRO A 133 11.16 -6.22 -16.48
C PRO A 133 10.01 -7.09 -17.00
N GLN A 134 10.04 -8.41 -16.71
CA GLN A 134 9.00 -9.37 -17.08
C GLN A 134 7.65 -9.11 -16.42
N ASN A 135 7.57 -8.20 -15.43
CA ASN A 135 6.28 -7.77 -14.86
C ASN A 135 5.38 -7.07 -15.87
N ASN A 136 5.96 -6.47 -16.92
CA ASN A 136 5.23 -5.75 -17.96
C ASN A 136 4.29 -4.66 -17.37
N TRP A 137 4.79 -3.87 -16.42
CA TRP A 137 4.01 -2.85 -15.71
C TRP A 137 3.31 -1.84 -16.60
N CYS A 138 3.89 -1.55 -17.76
CA CYS A 138 3.37 -0.54 -18.69
C CYS A 138 2.46 -1.12 -19.78
N THR A 139 2.08 -2.38 -19.70
CA THR A 139 1.23 -3.06 -20.69
C THR A 139 -0.13 -3.40 -20.10
N ASP A 140 -1.15 -3.52 -20.97
CA ASP A 140 -2.52 -3.88 -20.54
C ASP A 140 -2.60 -5.33 -19.99
N GLU A 141 -1.64 -6.18 -20.35
CA GLU A 141 -1.66 -7.62 -20.04
C GLU A 141 -0.65 -8.02 -18.96
N GLY A 142 -0.19 -7.22 -18.10
CA GLY A 142 0.79 -7.55 -17.05
C GLY A 142 1.05 -9.06 -16.80
N ASN A 143 2.14 -9.45 -16.21
CA ASN A 143 2.45 -10.87 -15.96
C ASN A 143 1.66 -11.41 -14.76
N PRO A 144 0.66 -12.31 -14.94
CA PRO A 144 -0.16 -12.82 -13.85
C PRO A 144 0.62 -13.67 -12.86
N THR A 145 1.60 -14.45 -13.32
CA THR A 145 2.42 -15.32 -12.46
C THR A 145 3.28 -14.48 -11.52
N LEU A 146 3.97 -13.47 -12.05
CA LEU A 146 4.75 -12.55 -11.22
C LEU A 146 3.87 -11.72 -10.29
N SER A 147 2.64 -11.39 -10.73
CA SER A 147 1.66 -10.71 -9.87
C SER A 147 1.30 -11.56 -8.66
N ILE A 148 1.01 -12.84 -8.85
CA ILE A 148 0.70 -13.76 -7.75
C ILE A 148 1.93 -13.93 -6.85
N LEU A 149 3.11 -14.15 -7.43
CA LEU A 149 4.34 -14.38 -6.68
C LEU A 149 4.68 -13.17 -5.78
N ARG A 150 4.68 -11.94 -6.31
CA ARG A 150 4.99 -10.74 -5.51
C ARG A 150 3.97 -10.51 -4.40
N ASN A 151 2.69 -10.84 -4.63
CA ASN A 151 1.65 -10.70 -3.62
C ASN A 151 1.74 -11.80 -2.54
N ALA A 152 2.11 -13.03 -2.91
CA ALA A 152 2.38 -14.10 -1.95
C ALA A 152 3.57 -13.76 -1.04
N VAL A 153 4.66 -13.25 -1.63
CA VAL A 153 5.84 -12.80 -0.87
C VAL A 153 5.49 -11.61 0.03
N PHE A 154 4.62 -10.69 -0.44
CA PHE A 154 4.13 -9.60 0.39
C PHE A 154 3.28 -10.07 1.58
N ALA A 155 2.46 -11.07 1.37
CA ALA A 155 1.68 -11.67 2.46
C ALA A 155 2.59 -12.25 3.56
N LEU A 156 3.77 -12.79 3.20
CA LEU A 156 4.77 -13.23 4.19
C LEU A 156 5.36 -12.07 4.98
N THR A 157 5.65 -10.95 4.32
CA THR A 157 6.09 -9.72 5.03
C THR A 157 5.02 -9.23 6.01
N GLY A 158 3.76 -9.17 5.55
CA GLY A 158 2.62 -8.81 6.39
C GLY A 158 2.39 -9.77 7.55
N LEU A 159 2.53 -11.08 7.32
CA LEU A 159 2.43 -12.11 8.35
C LEU A 159 3.50 -11.91 9.44
N GLY A 160 4.74 -11.60 9.05
CA GLY A 160 5.80 -11.29 10.00
C GLY A 160 5.44 -10.11 10.92
N VAL A 161 4.91 -9.03 10.34
CA VAL A 161 4.46 -7.86 11.12
C VAL A 161 3.27 -8.22 12.02
N ILE A 162 2.28 -8.97 11.51
CA ILE A 162 1.15 -9.45 12.32
C ILE A 162 1.63 -10.25 13.53
N ILE A 163 2.59 -11.15 13.36
CA ILE A 163 3.17 -11.95 14.45
C ILE A 163 3.81 -11.05 15.51
N LEU A 164 4.57 -10.01 15.11
CA LEU A 164 5.18 -9.07 16.05
C LEU A 164 4.14 -8.34 16.88
N TYR A 165 3.09 -7.81 16.25
CA TYR A 165 2.01 -7.12 16.97
C TYR A 165 1.18 -8.07 17.83
N ALA A 166 0.99 -9.32 17.41
CA ALA A 166 0.33 -10.35 18.22
C ALA A 166 1.13 -10.73 19.46
N ILE A 167 2.46 -10.84 19.35
CA ILE A 167 3.36 -11.11 20.51
C ILE A 167 3.29 -9.96 21.52
N SER A 168 3.15 -8.70 21.07
CA SER A 168 3.04 -7.56 21.98
C SER A 168 1.78 -7.62 22.84
N GLY A 169 0.71 -8.25 22.35
CA GLY A 169 -0.56 -8.35 23.04
C GLY A 169 -1.17 -6.98 23.38
N ASN A 170 -1.94 -6.95 24.46
CA ASN A 170 -2.48 -5.72 25.03
C ASN A 170 -1.55 -5.29 26.17
N THR A 171 -0.66 -4.33 25.91
CA THR A 171 0.30 -3.81 26.89
C THR A 171 -0.04 -2.36 27.21
N GLY A 172 -0.40 -2.06 28.45
CA GLY A 172 -0.79 -0.70 28.88
C GLY A 172 -2.02 -0.21 28.12
N ASP A 173 -1.92 1.02 27.57
CA ASP A 173 -3.00 1.65 26.78
C ASP A 173 -3.06 1.18 25.32
N TYR A 174 -2.15 0.30 24.88
CA TYR A 174 -2.08 -0.16 23.50
C TYR A 174 -2.91 -1.44 23.29
N HIS A 175 -3.97 -1.32 22.52
CA HIS A 175 -4.81 -2.45 22.11
C HIS A 175 -4.31 -3.06 20.80
N MET A 176 -3.16 -3.75 20.81
CA MET A 176 -2.55 -4.33 19.61
C MET A 176 -3.43 -5.39 18.95
N THR A 177 -4.30 -6.04 19.69
CA THR A 177 -5.32 -6.95 19.14
C THR A 177 -6.20 -6.26 18.09
N ARG A 178 -6.56 -4.99 18.30
CA ARG A 178 -7.35 -4.19 17.33
C ARG A 178 -6.53 -3.89 16.07
N MET A 179 -5.24 -3.61 16.23
CA MET A 179 -4.36 -3.38 15.09
C MET A 179 -4.15 -4.65 14.26
N VAL A 180 -3.94 -5.80 14.90
CA VAL A 180 -3.90 -7.11 14.23
C VAL A 180 -5.19 -7.38 13.47
N ALA A 181 -6.35 -7.14 14.09
CA ALA A 181 -7.64 -7.30 13.44
C ALA A 181 -7.78 -6.38 12.21
N ALA A 182 -7.37 -5.11 12.30
CA ALA A 182 -7.42 -4.17 11.19
C ALA A 182 -6.53 -4.62 10.02
N ILE A 183 -5.30 -5.10 10.30
CA ILE A 183 -4.40 -5.62 9.28
C ILE A 183 -4.99 -6.87 8.61
N LEU A 184 -5.54 -7.82 9.39
CA LEU A 184 -6.16 -9.03 8.86
C LEU A 184 -7.38 -8.72 8.00
N ILE A 185 -8.22 -7.76 8.40
CA ILE A 185 -9.37 -7.31 7.60
C ILE A 185 -8.88 -6.69 6.29
N SER A 186 -7.86 -5.81 6.33
CA SER A 186 -7.29 -5.19 5.14
C SER A 186 -6.77 -6.23 4.14
N PHE A 187 -5.98 -7.21 4.60
CA PHE A 187 -5.52 -8.31 3.74
C PHE A 187 -6.67 -9.18 3.24
N GLY A 188 -7.65 -9.47 4.10
CA GLY A 188 -8.83 -10.25 3.77
C GLY A 188 -9.69 -9.58 2.70
N CYS A 189 -9.79 -8.26 2.68
CA CYS A 189 -10.47 -7.50 1.63
C CYS A 189 -9.64 -7.43 0.34
N TYR A 190 -8.32 -7.23 0.45
CA TYR A 190 -7.44 -7.09 -0.71
C TYR A 190 -7.30 -8.37 -1.55
N LEU A 191 -7.21 -9.54 -0.91
CA LEU A 191 -7.00 -10.82 -1.58
C LEU A 191 -8.15 -11.19 -2.54
N PRO A 192 -9.44 -11.11 -2.15
CA PRO A 192 -10.55 -11.35 -3.08
C PRO A 192 -10.57 -10.35 -4.25
N VAL A 193 -10.27 -9.07 -4.01
CA VAL A 193 -10.22 -8.06 -5.08
C VAL A 193 -9.20 -8.45 -6.14
N THR A 194 -8.00 -8.86 -5.74
CA THR A 194 -6.95 -9.27 -6.68
C THR A 194 -7.28 -10.56 -7.43
N LEU A 195 -7.94 -11.51 -6.78
CA LEU A 195 -8.32 -12.78 -7.38
C LEU A 195 -9.55 -12.67 -8.32
N PHE A 196 -10.56 -11.90 -7.91
CA PHE A 196 -11.84 -11.81 -8.62
C PHE A 196 -11.93 -10.66 -9.61
N SER A 197 -11.05 -9.65 -9.55
CA SER A 197 -11.07 -8.51 -10.47
C SER A 197 -10.96 -8.92 -11.94
N LYS A 198 -10.22 -10.00 -12.25
CA LYS A 198 -10.06 -10.54 -13.60
C LYS A 198 -11.10 -11.57 -13.99
N THR A 199 -11.57 -12.39 -13.04
CA THR A 199 -12.47 -13.51 -13.30
C THR A 199 -13.96 -13.15 -13.18
N LYS A 200 -14.28 -12.23 -12.26
CA LYS A 200 -15.66 -11.77 -12.01
C LYS A 200 -15.65 -10.26 -11.71
N PRO A 201 -15.50 -9.39 -12.72
CA PRO A 201 -15.29 -7.95 -12.53
C PRO A 201 -16.41 -7.27 -11.72
N LYS A 202 -17.66 -7.75 -11.78
CA LYS A 202 -18.76 -7.22 -10.97
C LYS A 202 -18.61 -7.51 -9.48
N VAL A 203 -18.06 -8.66 -9.12
CA VAL A 203 -17.81 -9.04 -7.72
C VAL A 203 -16.58 -8.32 -7.20
N GLY A 204 -15.52 -8.20 -8.01
CA GLY A 204 -14.33 -7.43 -7.68
C GLY A 204 -14.64 -5.96 -7.38
N LEU A 205 -15.55 -5.36 -8.13
CA LEU A 205 -15.97 -3.95 -7.92
C LEU A 205 -16.72 -3.75 -6.59
N LEU A 206 -17.51 -4.73 -6.15
CA LEU A 206 -18.22 -4.68 -4.86
C LEU A 206 -17.31 -4.89 -3.64
N MET A 207 -16.11 -5.42 -3.86
CA MET A 207 -15.13 -5.73 -2.80
C MET A 207 -13.99 -4.70 -2.70
N ILE A 208 -14.04 -3.63 -3.48
CA ILE A 208 -13.12 -2.48 -3.31
C ILE A 208 -13.56 -1.74 -2.04
N PRO A 209 -12.71 -1.69 -1.01
CA PRO A 209 -13.00 -0.97 0.22
C PRO A 209 -13.09 0.53 -0.03
#